data_a3c6e87aa29b402db134737950547dda
#
_entry.id   a3c6e87aa29b402db134737950547dda
#
_cell.length_a   1.000
_cell.length_b   1.000
_cell.length_c   1.000
_cell.angle_alpha   90.00
_cell.angle_beta   90.00
_cell.angle_gamma   90.00
#
_symmetry.space_group_name_H-M   'P 1'
#
loop_
_entity.id
_entity.type
_entity.pdbx_description
1 polymer ?
#
loop_
_entity_poly.entity_id
_entity_poly.type
_entity_poly.pdbx_seq_one_letter_code
_entity_poly.pdbx_strand_id
1 'polypeptide(L)'
;MGVTQVGVNTSFNLVKKIILLVVFSLTLVLLFFYKNHNNKSHIQIGGDFELTNHLGQKTTNDSFNGYHRLVFFGFTNCPDFCPNTLNNIGIVINQIDKKDQLVPIFITVDPERDTVAKLKKYLTNFHPKIIGLTGTNEQIKSVKTKYKIFSKKVMDTKKENGKSNNHNDGRDHGCYGVDHTTIIYLMDKKGVYITHFSPDTNNTDMVKKINQYL
;
A
#
# COMPACT_ATOMS: atom_id res chain seq x y z
N MET A 1 34.83 -42.06 -68.41
CA MET A 1 35.37 -41.42 -67.24
C MET A 1 34.26 -40.55 -66.66
N GLY A 2 33.51 -41.04 -65.70
CA GLY A 2 32.43 -40.31 -65.00
C GLY A 2 32.90 -40.03 -63.61
N VAL A 3 33.18 -38.79 -63.29
CA VAL A 3 33.58 -38.35 -61.96
C VAL A 3 32.34 -37.92 -61.20
N THR A 4 32.10 -38.56 -60.04
CA THR A 4 31.06 -38.43 -59.08
C THR A 4 30.96 -37.02 -58.47
N GLN A 5 29.87 -36.29 -58.75
CA GLN A 5 29.48 -35.01 -58.17
C GLN A 5 28.40 -35.16 -57.06
N VAL A 6 28.45 -36.21 -56.26
CA VAL A 6 27.35 -36.50 -55.29
C VAL A 6 27.65 -36.10 -53.85
N GLY A 7 28.90 -35.71 -53.49
CA GLY A 7 29.31 -35.52 -52.11
C GLY A 7 29.17 -34.08 -51.52
N VAL A 8 29.03 -33.03 -52.34
CA VAL A 8 29.16 -31.61 -51.87
C VAL A 8 27.81 -31.04 -51.40
N ASN A 9 26.70 -31.47 -52.01
CA ASN A 9 25.37 -30.88 -51.66
C ASN A 9 24.78 -31.37 -50.32
N THR A 10 25.12 -32.58 -49.88
CA THR A 10 24.64 -33.10 -48.57
C THR A 10 25.33 -32.43 -47.38
N SER A 11 26.61 -32.16 -47.50
CA SER A 11 27.38 -31.44 -46.46
C SER A 11 26.92 -29.98 -46.27
N PHE A 12 26.64 -29.30 -47.38
CA PHE A 12 26.16 -27.90 -47.35
C PHE A 12 24.77 -27.77 -46.73
N ASN A 13 23.87 -28.72 -46.98
CA ASN A 13 22.53 -28.74 -46.36
C ASN A 13 22.58 -29.09 -44.87
N LEU A 14 23.52 -29.92 -44.43
CA LEU A 14 23.72 -30.24 -43.03
C LEU A 14 24.23 -29.00 -42.26
N VAL A 15 25.21 -28.29 -42.83
CA VAL A 15 25.75 -27.05 -42.22
C VAL A 15 24.64 -25.98 -42.09
N LYS A 16 23.81 -25.77 -43.11
CA LYS A 16 22.68 -24.85 -43.02
C LYS A 16 21.68 -25.23 -41.92
N LYS A 17 21.35 -26.52 -41.74
CA LYS A 17 20.48 -26.99 -40.67
C LYS A 17 21.07 -26.72 -39.28
N ILE A 18 22.38 -26.95 -39.10
CA ILE A 18 23.09 -26.69 -37.85
C ILE A 18 23.07 -25.19 -37.55
N ILE A 19 23.35 -24.32 -38.52
CA ILE A 19 23.30 -22.87 -38.34
C ILE A 19 21.88 -22.44 -37.95
N LEU A 20 20.82 -22.94 -38.59
CA LEU A 20 19.43 -22.61 -38.22
C LEU A 20 19.09 -23.05 -36.79
N LEU A 21 19.53 -24.23 -36.35
CA LEU A 21 19.31 -24.71 -35.00
C LEU A 21 20.03 -23.82 -33.96
N VAL A 22 21.28 -23.42 -34.25
CA VAL A 22 22.07 -22.54 -33.39
C VAL A 22 21.39 -21.17 -33.29
N VAL A 23 20.97 -20.56 -34.41
CA VAL A 23 20.25 -19.27 -34.40
C VAL A 23 18.95 -19.39 -33.64
N PHE A 24 18.18 -20.47 -33.84
CA PHE A 24 16.92 -20.70 -33.11
C PHE A 24 17.16 -20.88 -31.61
N SER A 25 18.18 -21.62 -31.20
CA SER A 25 18.52 -21.74 -29.77
C SER A 25 18.97 -20.42 -29.16
N LEU A 26 19.75 -19.61 -29.89
CA LEU A 26 20.16 -18.29 -29.45
C LEU A 26 18.97 -17.34 -29.28
N THR A 27 18.02 -17.37 -30.22
CA THR A 27 16.79 -16.54 -30.09
C THR A 27 15.93 -16.95 -28.89
N LEU A 28 15.81 -18.26 -28.60
CA LEU A 28 15.10 -18.73 -27.41
C LEU A 28 15.79 -18.27 -26.12
N VAL A 29 17.12 -18.34 -26.07
CA VAL A 29 17.91 -17.87 -24.93
C VAL A 29 17.75 -16.36 -24.75
N LEU A 30 17.81 -15.57 -25.81
CA LEU A 30 17.59 -14.13 -25.78
C LEU A 30 16.16 -13.77 -25.31
N LEU A 31 15.14 -14.49 -25.81
CA LEU A 31 13.76 -14.32 -25.37
C LEU A 31 13.58 -14.68 -23.89
N PHE A 32 14.25 -15.74 -23.44
CA PHE A 32 14.25 -16.12 -22.01
C PHE A 32 14.88 -15.03 -21.14
N PHE A 33 16.05 -14.50 -21.52
CA PHE A 33 16.70 -13.41 -20.79
C PHE A 33 15.89 -12.11 -20.88
N TYR A 34 15.29 -11.78 -22.03
CA TYR A 34 14.41 -10.61 -22.17
C TYR A 34 13.19 -10.71 -21.25
N LYS A 35 12.54 -11.87 -21.19
CA LYS A 35 11.41 -12.10 -20.27
C LYS A 35 11.84 -12.04 -18.80
N ASN A 36 13.02 -12.58 -18.47
CA ASN A 36 13.53 -12.59 -17.11
C ASN A 36 14.06 -11.21 -16.66
N HIS A 37 14.62 -10.43 -17.59
CA HIS A 37 15.10 -9.07 -17.31
C HIS A 37 13.95 -8.10 -16.97
N ASN A 38 12.76 -8.33 -17.54
CA ASN A 38 11.57 -7.53 -17.24
C ASN A 38 10.89 -7.90 -15.90
N ASN A 39 11.29 -8.98 -15.26
CA ASN A 39 10.93 -9.33 -13.89
C ASN A 39 11.83 -8.59 -12.89
N LYS A 40 11.97 -7.25 -13.00
CA LYS A 40 12.40 -6.47 -11.84
C LYS A 40 11.38 -6.73 -10.76
N SER A 41 11.81 -7.26 -9.63
CA SER A 41 11.01 -7.37 -8.40
C SER A 41 10.60 -5.95 -7.98
N HIS A 42 9.53 -5.43 -8.59
CA HIS A 42 8.86 -4.24 -8.06
C HIS A 42 8.38 -4.64 -6.67
N ILE A 43 8.91 -3.98 -5.64
CA ILE A 43 8.37 -4.10 -4.30
C ILE A 43 6.91 -3.70 -4.43
N GLN A 44 6.03 -4.70 -4.44
CA GLN A 44 4.60 -4.45 -4.55
C GLN A 44 4.11 -3.88 -3.22
N ILE A 45 3.69 -2.61 -3.25
CA ILE A 45 3.02 -1.95 -2.14
C ILE A 45 1.53 -1.97 -2.40
N GLY A 46 0.75 -2.37 -1.39
CA GLY A 46 -0.70 -2.53 -1.53
C GLY A 46 -1.11 -3.95 -1.94
N GLY A 47 -2.37 -4.13 -2.19
CA GLY A 47 -2.99 -5.42 -2.57
C GLY A 47 -4.34 -5.61 -1.91
N ASP A 48 -4.97 -6.76 -2.19
CA ASP A 48 -6.31 -7.06 -1.74
C ASP A 48 -6.39 -7.12 -0.22
N PHE A 49 -7.45 -6.55 0.31
CA PHE A 49 -7.82 -6.62 1.71
C PHE A 49 -9.33 -6.77 1.86
N GLU A 50 -9.72 -7.25 3.02
CA GLU A 50 -11.10 -7.28 3.47
C GLU A 50 -11.12 -6.74 4.91
N LEU A 51 -11.77 -5.60 5.12
CA LEU A 51 -11.85 -4.87 6.37
C LEU A 51 -13.30 -4.43 6.63
N THR A 52 -13.55 -3.78 7.76
CA THR A 52 -14.83 -3.17 8.11
C THR A 52 -14.66 -1.66 8.14
N ASN A 53 -15.54 -0.91 7.47
CA ASN A 53 -15.49 0.53 7.51
C ASN A 53 -16.11 1.10 8.82
N HIS A 54 -15.91 2.38 9.05
CA HIS A 54 -16.43 3.09 10.23
C HIS A 54 -17.98 3.17 10.30
N LEU A 55 -18.69 2.71 9.26
CA LEU A 55 -20.14 2.56 9.24
C LEU A 55 -20.59 1.11 9.52
N GLY A 56 -19.65 0.19 9.77
CA GLY A 56 -19.92 -1.21 10.05
C GLY A 56 -20.09 -2.08 8.80
N GLN A 57 -19.78 -1.58 7.62
CA GLN A 57 -19.93 -2.29 6.36
C GLN A 57 -18.63 -3.01 5.98
N LYS A 58 -18.76 -4.24 5.45
CA LYS A 58 -17.65 -4.96 4.84
C LYS A 58 -17.12 -4.17 3.64
N THR A 59 -15.82 -3.97 3.60
CA THR A 59 -15.13 -3.13 2.61
C THR A 59 -13.88 -3.84 2.12
N THR A 60 -13.76 -4.00 0.83
CA THR A 60 -12.61 -4.64 0.18
C THR A 60 -11.81 -3.62 -0.63
N ASN A 61 -10.64 -4.03 -1.10
CA ASN A 61 -9.88 -3.24 -2.07
C ASN A 61 -10.74 -2.87 -3.29
N ASP A 62 -11.56 -3.80 -3.80
CA ASP A 62 -12.43 -3.57 -4.96
C ASP A 62 -13.55 -2.55 -4.73
N SER A 63 -13.92 -2.31 -3.47
CA SER A 63 -14.91 -1.26 -3.12
C SER A 63 -14.49 0.13 -3.58
N PHE A 64 -13.21 0.32 -3.89
CA PHE A 64 -12.62 1.58 -4.33
C PHE A 64 -12.19 1.58 -5.80
N ASN A 65 -12.56 0.56 -6.59
CA ASN A 65 -12.22 0.50 -8.01
C ASN A 65 -12.80 1.69 -8.77
N GLY A 66 -12.00 2.27 -9.67
CA GLY A 66 -12.35 3.50 -10.38
C GLY A 66 -11.92 4.79 -9.68
N TYR A 67 -11.47 4.73 -8.43
CA TYR A 67 -10.99 5.88 -7.66
C TYR A 67 -9.51 5.75 -7.35
N HIS A 68 -8.78 6.85 -7.43
CA HIS A 68 -7.48 6.95 -6.78
C HIS A 68 -7.67 6.91 -5.26
N ARG A 69 -6.68 6.43 -4.53
CA ARG A 69 -6.77 6.26 -3.08
C ARG A 69 -5.61 6.95 -2.42
N LEU A 70 -5.91 7.75 -1.39
CA LEU A 70 -4.90 8.31 -0.51
C LEU A 70 -4.96 7.56 0.81
N VAL A 71 -4.02 6.63 1.03
CA VAL A 71 -4.07 5.67 2.14
C VAL A 71 -3.09 6.08 3.23
N PHE A 72 -3.61 6.25 4.43
CA PHE A 72 -2.84 6.55 5.62
C PHE A 72 -3.13 5.54 6.73
N PHE A 73 -2.07 5.05 7.39
CA PHE A 73 -2.16 4.15 8.53
C PHE A 73 -1.93 4.90 9.82
N GLY A 74 -2.79 4.70 10.83
CA GLY A 74 -2.70 5.39 12.10
C GLY A 74 -3.57 4.74 13.17
N PHE A 75 -3.82 5.43 14.29
CA PHE A 75 -4.70 4.96 15.35
C PHE A 75 -5.34 6.14 16.08
N THR A 76 -6.54 5.93 16.65
CA THR A 76 -7.34 7.03 17.23
C THR A 76 -6.76 7.61 18.52
N ASN A 77 -5.95 6.83 19.24
CA ASN A 77 -5.33 7.27 20.50
C ASN A 77 -3.97 7.97 20.29
N CYS A 78 -3.59 8.25 19.03
CA CYS A 78 -2.40 9.05 18.74
C CYS A 78 -2.66 10.51 19.17
N PRO A 79 -1.80 11.09 20.04
CA PRO A 79 -2.10 12.41 20.62
C PRO A 79 -1.89 13.57 19.64
N ASP A 80 -1.04 13.42 18.63
CA ASP A 80 -0.58 14.54 17.81
C ASP A 80 -0.49 14.21 16.31
N PHE A 81 0.25 13.21 15.95
CA PHE A 81 0.65 12.94 14.56
C PHE A 81 -0.54 12.56 13.64
N CYS A 82 -1.39 11.63 14.10
CA CYS A 82 -2.52 11.17 13.29
C CYS A 82 -3.57 12.24 13.04
N PRO A 83 -4.02 13.02 14.07
CA PRO A 83 -4.98 14.11 13.83
C PRO A 83 -4.42 15.19 12.91
N ASN A 84 -3.15 15.58 13.04
CA ASN A 84 -2.52 16.56 12.16
C ASN A 84 -2.46 16.06 10.71
N THR A 85 -2.07 14.81 10.49
CA THR A 85 -2.04 14.21 9.16
C THR A 85 -3.43 14.14 8.52
N LEU A 86 -4.47 13.75 9.27
CA LEU A 86 -5.84 13.70 8.75
C LEU A 86 -6.40 15.09 8.43
N ASN A 87 -6.04 16.13 9.21
CA ASN A 87 -6.38 17.51 8.88
C ASN A 87 -5.70 17.97 7.59
N ASN A 88 -4.40 17.68 7.42
CA ASN A 88 -3.66 17.99 6.19
C ASN A 88 -4.26 17.27 4.98
N ILE A 89 -4.62 15.99 5.11
CA ILE A 89 -5.34 15.26 4.06
C ILE A 89 -6.65 15.96 3.71
N GLY A 90 -7.41 16.43 4.70
CA GLY A 90 -8.64 17.20 4.48
C GLY A 90 -8.42 18.49 3.70
N ILE A 91 -7.37 19.25 4.03
CA ILE A 91 -6.97 20.47 3.30
C ILE A 91 -6.61 20.14 1.85
N VAL A 92 -5.79 19.10 1.65
CA VAL A 92 -5.35 18.65 0.32
C VAL A 92 -6.56 18.25 -0.54
N ILE A 93 -7.51 17.48 0.00
CA ILE A 93 -8.73 17.07 -0.72
C ILE A 93 -9.53 18.28 -1.20
N ASN A 94 -9.65 19.33 -0.38
CA ASN A 94 -10.38 20.53 -0.76
C ASN A 94 -9.73 21.31 -1.91
N GLN A 95 -8.40 21.17 -2.09
CA GLN A 95 -7.60 21.88 -3.08
C GLN A 95 -7.36 21.10 -4.39
N ILE A 96 -7.71 19.81 -4.44
CA ILE A 96 -7.55 18.97 -5.63
C ILE A 96 -8.61 19.31 -6.67
N ASP A 97 -8.20 19.41 -7.95
CA ASP A 97 -9.09 19.78 -9.07
C ASP A 97 -10.20 18.74 -9.28
N LYS A 98 -9.86 17.45 -9.25
CA LYS A 98 -10.78 16.33 -9.48
C LYS A 98 -11.03 15.54 -8.19
N LYS A 99 -11.41 16.24 -7.13
CA LYS A 99 -11.62 15.66 -5.79
C LYS A 99 -12.58 14.47 -5.73
N ASP A 100 -13.47 14.32 -6.71
CA ASP A 100 -14.40 13.20 -6.78
C ASP A 100 -13.76 11.94 -7.35
N GLN A 101 -12.56 12.01 -7.90
CA GLN A 101 -11.79 10.87 -8.34
C GLN A 101 -10.81 10.32 -7.29
N LEU A 102 -10.75 10.94 -6.09
CA LEU A 102 -9.86 10.54 -5.00
C LEU A 102 -10.67 10.19 -3.75
N VAL A 103 -10.35 9.04 -3.16
CA VAL A 103 -10.90 8.57 -1.88
C VAL A 103 -9.78 8.52 -0.84
N PRO A 104 -9.86 9.31 0.24
CA PRO A 104 -8.96 9.22 1.36
C PRO A 104 -9.38 8.06 2.28
N ILE A 105 -8.42 7.21 2.65
CA ILE A 105 -8.64 6.01 3.45
C ILE A 105 -7.72 6.06 4.67
N PHE A 106 -8.30 5.99 5.86
CA PHE A 106 -7.60 5.83 7.13
C PHE A 106 -7.73 4.38 7.60
N ILE A 107 -6.62 3.65 7.71
CA ILE A 107 -6.61 2.25 8.19
C ILE A 107 -5.98 2.21 9.57
N THR A 108 -6.71 1.67 10.55
CA THR A 108 -6.14 1.55 11.89
C THR A 108 -5.00 0.54 11.95
N VAL A 109 -4.00 0.83 12.78
CA VAL A 109 -2.95 -0.13 13.16
C VAL A 109 -3.20 -0.73 14.55
N ASP A 110 -4.29 -0.33 15.22
CA ASP A 110 -4.66 -0.72 16.58
C ASP A 110 -6.13 -1.15 16.69
N PRO A 111 -6.51 -2.25 16.06
CA PRO A 111 -7.90 -2.68 15.97
C PRO A 111 -8.52 -3.07 17.33
N GLU A 112 -7.70 -3.36 18.33
CA GLU A 112 -8.19 -3.69 19.67
C GLU A 112 -8.87 -2.50 20.35
N ARG A 113 -8.32 -1.29 20.17
CA ARG A 113 -8.89 -0.05 20.71
C ARG A 113 -9.78 0.67 19.70
N ASP A 114 -9.50 0.55 18.41
CA ASP A 114 -10.18 1.26 17.34
C ASP A 114 -11.35 0.46 16.78
N THR A 115 -12.38 0.28 17.59
CA THR A 115 -13.65 -0.33 17.18
C THR A 115 -14.36 0.53 16.13
N VAL A 116 -15.32 -0.06 15.40
CA VAL A 116 -16.16 0.66 14.43
C VAL A 116 -16.78 1.91 15.06
N ALA A 117 -17.36 1.79 16.25
CA ALA A 117 -18.00 2.91 16.94
C ALA A 117 -17.00 4.02 17.32
N LYS A 118 -15.81 3.64 17.81
CA LYS A 118 -14.77 4.60 18.15
C LYS A 118 -14.21 5.30 16.91
N LEU A 119 -13.96 4.54 15.84
CA LEU A 119 -13.48 5.08 14.57
C LEU A 119 -14.50 6.03 13.95
N LYS A 120 -15.80 5.68 13.99
CA LYS A 120 -16.89 6.56 13.55
C LYS A 120 -16.88 7.89 14.31
N LYS A 121 -16.83 7.84 15.65
CA LYS A 121 -16.78 9.04 16.50
C LYS A 121 -15.52 9.86 16.23
N TYR A 122 -14.37 9.23 16.07
CA TYR A 122 -13.10 9.93 15.82
C TYR A 122 -13.14 10.70 14.48
N LEU A 123 -13.66 10.08 13.43
CA LEU A 123 -13.67 10.67 12.09
C LEU A 123 -14.66 11.82 11.92
N THR A 124 -15.62 12.03 12.84
CA THR A 124 -16.49 13.22 12.80
C THR A 124 -15.73 14.55 12.96
N ASN A 125 -14.50 14.50 13.46
CA ASN A 125 -13.65 15.68 13.62
C ASN A 125 -12.87 16.05 12.35
N PHE A 126 -12.95 15.24 11.26
CA PHE A 126 -12.14 15.40 10.08
C PHE A 126 -13.00 15.53 8.81
N HIS A 127 -12.32 15.63 7.67
CA HIS A 127 -13.02 15.79 6.39
C HIS A 127 -13.97 14.62 6.10
N PRO A 128 -15.25 14.87 5.73
CA PRO A 128 -16.29 13.84 5.64
C PRO A 128 -16.06 12.76 4.57
N LYS A 129 -15.19 13.02 3.58
CA LYS A 129 -14.81 12.00 2.58
C LYS A 129 -13.87 10.94 3.14
N ILE A 130 -13.27 11.12 4.33
CA ILE A 130 -12.33 10.15 4.89
C ILE A 130 -13.07 8.89 5.31
N ILE A 131 -12.68 7.77 4.73
CA ILE A 131 -13.21 6.45 5.08
C ILE A 131 -12.25 5.79 6.06
N GLY A 132 -12.72 5.50 7.27
CA GLY A 132 -11.95 4.75 8.25
C GLY A 132 -12.20 3.26 8.12
N LEU A 133 -11.13 2.47 8.20
CA LEU A 133 -11.18 1.02 8.13
C LEU A 133 -10.56 0.39 9.38
N THR A 134 -11.23 -0.61 9.92
CA THR A 134 -10.79 -1.48 11.02
C THR A 134 -11.06 -2.93 10.68
N GLY A 135 -10.69 -3.87 11.56
CA GLY A 135 -10.92 -5.29 11.33
C GLY A 135 -10.38 -6.13 12.47
N THR A 136 -10.23 -7.43 12.26
CA THR A 136 -9.54 -8.30 13.22
C THR A 136 -8.03 -8.02 13.24
N ASN A 137 -7.35 -8.50 14.27
CA ASN A 137 -5.88 -8.40 14.35
C ASN A 137 -5.20 -9.05 13.14
N GLU A 138 -5.72 -10.17 12.63
CA GLU A 138 -5.20 -10.89 11.47
C GLU A 138 -5.40 -10.10 10.18
N GLN A 139 -6.58 -9.48 10.00
CA GLN A 139 -6.88 -8.65 8.85
C GLN A 139 -5.98 -7.42 8.81
N ILE A 140 -5.82 -6.74 9.95
CA ILE A 140 -4.93 -5.56 10.06
C ILE A 140 -3.47 -5.96 9.88
N LYS A 141 -3.03 -7.09 10.43
CA LYS A 141 -1.67 -7.62 10.20
C LYS A 141 -1.43 -7.91 8.71
N SER A 142 -2.40 -8.53 8.04
CA SER A 142 -2.32 -8.83 6.60
C SER A 142 -2.17 -7.56 5.77
N VAL A 143 -3.05 -6.56 5.95
CA VAL A 143 -2.98 -5.31 5.18
C VAL A 143 -1.71 -4.51 5.47
N LYS A 144 -1.24 -4.45 6.72
CA LYS A 144 0.05 -3.84 7.07
C LYS A 144 1.22 -4.48 6.32
N THR A 145 1.24 -5.81 6.25
CA THR A 145 2.29 -6.54 5.52
C THR A 145 2.29 -6.17 4.04
N LYS A 146 1.10 -6.10 3.42
CA LYS A 146 0.95 -5.73 1.99
C LYS A 146 1.39 -4.29 1.71
N TYR A 147 1.12 -3.37 2.63
CA TYR A 147 1.52 -1.96 2.51
C TYR A 147 2.91 -1.67 3.10
N LYS A 148 3.64 -2.71 3.58
CA LYS A 148 4.97 -2.57 4.21
C LYS A 148 4.95 -1.63 5.43
N ILE A 149 3.84 -1.64 6.17
CA ILE A 149 3.68 -0.85 7.39
C ILE A 149 4.26 -1.62 8.58
N PHE A 150 5.23 -1.03 9.23
CA PHE A 150 5.68 -1.47 10.56
C PHE A 150 4.78 -0.83 11.62
N SER A 151 4.39 -1.59 12.64
CA SER A 151 3.83 -1.05 13.87
C SER A 151 4.16 -1.94 15.06
N LYS A 152 4.48 -1.31 16.19
CA LYS A 152 4.82 -1.98 17.45
C LYS A 152 4.15 -1.27 18.62
N LYS A 153 3.52 -2.04 19.51
CA LYS A 153 3.03 -1.52 20.78
C LYS A 153 4.22 -1.18 21.67
N VAL A 154 4.23 0.03 22.21
CA VAL A 154 5.26 0.51 23.16
C VAL A 154 4.57 0.75 24.49
N MET A 155 4.97 0.01 25.53
CA MET A 155 4.47 0.24 26.88
C MET A 155 5.01 1.56 27.39
N ASP A 156 4.15 2.39 27.96
CA ASP A 156 4.54 3.67 28.55
C ASP A 156 5.22 3.41 29.89
N THR A 157 6.55 3.31 29.91
CA THR A 157 7.37 3.06 31.10
C THR A 157 7.47 4.27 32.03
N LYS A 158 6.79 5.39 31.73
CA LYS A 158 6.87 6.63 32.51
C LYS A 158 5.99 6.67 33.77
N LYS A 159 5.44 5.55 34.26
CA LYS A 159 4.64 5.50 35.49
C LYS A 159 5.35 4.85 36.70
N GLU A 160 6.67 4.91 36.81
CA GLU A 160 7.36 4.43 38.01
C GLU A 160 7.66 5.51 39.07
N ASN A 161 7.32 6.79 38.87
CA ASN A 161 7.56 7.80 39.92
C ASN A 161 6.35 8.71 40.10
N GLY A 162 5.47 8.36 41.04
CA GLY A 162 4.70 9.32 41.80
C GLY A 162 3.20 9.44 41.55
N LYS A 163 2.43 8.92 42.52
CA LYS A 163 1.02 9.18 42.86
C LYS A 163 -0.04 8.49 42.00
N SER A 164 -0.42 7.33 42.47
CA SER A 164 -1.70 6.66 42.25
C SER A 164 -2.86 7.61 42.63
N ASN A 165 -3.57 8.13 41.64
CA ASN A 165 -4.95 8.54 41.85
C ASN A 165 -5.82 7.34 41.45
N ASN A 166 -6.36 6.69 42.48
CA ASN A 166 -7.36 5.66 42.42
C ASN A 166 -8.57 6.13 41.59
N HIS A 167 -8.65 5.71 40.32
CA HIS A 167 -9.90 5.55 39.61
C HIS A 167 -10.05 4.08 39.29
N ASN A 168 -10.69 3.38 40.23
CA ASN A 168 -11.05 1.98 40.15
C ASN A 168 -12.31 1.85 39.27
N ASP A 169 -12.15 1.79 37.95
CA ASP A 169 -13.23 1.41 37.03
C ASP A 169 -12.95 0.09 36.30
N GLY A 170 -12.16 -0.80 36.90
CA GLY A 170 -12.06 -2.23 36.52
C GLY A 170 -11.71 -2.56 35.08
N ARG A 171 -11.25 -1.59 34.27
CA ARG A 171 -10.79 -1.82 32.90
C ARG A 171 -9.33 -1.40 32.79
N ASP A 172 -8.47 -2.40 32.83
CA ASP A 172 -7.04 -2.24 32.52
C ASP A 172 -6.90 -1.95 31.00
N HIS A 173 -7.22 -0.73 30.62
CA HIS A 173 -6.87 -0.20 29.30
C HIS A 173 -5.40 0.22 29.36
N GLY A 174 -4.50 -0.78 29.26
CA GLY A 174 -3.06 -0.59 29.29
C GLY A 174 -2.67 0.65 28.48
N CYS A 175 -2.11 1.67 29.15
CA CYS A 175 -1.59 2.85 28.50
C CYS A 175 -0.38 2.45 27.67
N TYR A 176 -0.59 2.16 26.39
CA TYR A 176 0.50 1.92 25.43
C TYR A 176 0.41 2.88 24.26
N GLY A 177 1.57 3.30 23.76
CA GLY A 177 1.72 3.96 22.47
C GLY A 177 1.83 2.92 21.35
N VAL A 178 1.74 3.38 20.11
CA VAL A 178 2.03 2.54 18.95
C VAL A 178 3.00 3.31 18.06
N ASP A 179 4.23 2.79 17.98
CA ASP A 179 5.17 3.25 16.96
C ASP A 179 4.77 2.64 15.62
N HIS A 180 4.59 3.45 14.60
CA HIS A 180 4.24 2.96 13.29
C HIS A 180 4.82 3.81 12.15
N THR A 181 4.87 3.22 10.96
CA THR A 181 5.22 3.93 9.73
C THR A 181 4.17 4.99 9.42
N THR A 182 4.60 6.23 9.17
CA THR A 182 3.74 7.42 9.01
C THR A 182 3.69 7.91 7.55
N ILE A 183 3.68 7.00 6.60
CA ILE A 183 3.66 7.30 5.16
C ILE A 183 2.22 7.43 4.67
N ILE A 184 1.96 8.39 3.77
CA ILE A 184 0.70 8.55 3.05
C ILE A 184 0.91 8.02 1.62
N TYR A 185 0.22 6.96 1.24
CA TYR A 185 0.34 6.33 -0.08
C TYR A 185 -0.68 6.88 -1.06
N LEU A 186 -0.26 7.21 -2.28
CA LEU A 186 -1.15 7.43 -3.42
C LEU A 186 -1.20 6.16 -4.27
N MET A 187 -2.41 5.64 -4.46
CA MET A 187 -2.68 4.46 -5.27
C MET A 187 -3.54 4.86 -6.47
N ASP A 188 -3.39 4.16 -7.59
CA ASP A 188 -4.20 4.38 -8.79
C ASP A 188 -5.63 3.84 -8.64
N LYS A 189 -6.43 3.95 -9.69
CA LYS A 189 -7.82 3.49 -9.77
C LYS A 189 -8.00 1.98 -9.62
N LYS A 190 -6.92 1.20 -9.77
CA LYS A 190 -6.87 -0.26 -9.55
C LYS A 190 -6.27 -0.63 -8.20
N GLY A 191 -5.79 0.34 -7.42
CA GLY A 191 -5.09 0.11 -6.16
C GLY A 191 -3.62 -0.26 -6.32
N VAL A 192 -3.02 0.06 -7.46
CA VAL A 192 -1.58 -0.07 -7.69
C VAL A 192 -0.88 1.16 -7.14
N TYR A 193 0.25 0.95 -6.49
CA TYR A 193 1.06 2.02 -5.94
C TYR A 193 1.59 2.98 -7.01
N ILE A 194 1.40 4.27 -6.79
CA ILE A 194 1.93 5.35 -7.64
C ILE A 194 3.14 6.01 -6.96
N THR A 195 2.92 6.57 -5.78
CA THR A 195 3.91 7.31 -5.00
C THR A 195 3.49 7.39 -3.54
N HIS A 196 4.32 7.99 -2.71
CA HIS A 196 4.00 8.25 -1.31
C HIS A 196 4.47 9.64 -0.90
N PHE A 197 3.93 10.11 0.22
CA PHE A 197 4.28 11.38 0.83
C PHE A 197 4.72 11.14 2.28
N SER A 198 5.72 11.89 2.72
CA SER A 198 5.99 12.06 4.14
C SER A 198 4.87 12.92 4.76
N PRO A 199 4.50 12.71 6.02
CA PRO A 199 3.56 13.59 6.73
C PRO A 199 3.99 15.07 6.77
N ASP A 200 5.28 15.34 6.68
CA ASP A 200 5.86 16.68 6.63
C ASP A 200 5.82 17.29 5.22
N THR A 201 5.32 16.57 4.23
CA THR A 201 5.19 17.09 2.86
C THR A 201 4.23 18.27 2.87
N ASN A 202 4.66 19.39 2.31
CA ASN A 202 3.82 20.58 2.18
C ASN A 202 2.54 20.27 1.39
N ASN A 203 1.40 20.77 1.86
CA ASN A 203 0.09 20.51 1.24
C ASN A 203 0.04 20.93 -0.23
N THR A 204 0.67 22.06 -0.60
CA THR A 204 0.73 22.53 -1.99
C THR A 204 1.48 21.55 -2.89
N ASP A 205 2.61 20.99 -2.41
CA ASP A 205 3.38 20.00 -3.16
C ASP A 205 2.61 18.68 -3.29
N MET A 206 1.89 18.28 -2.24
CA MET A 206 1.02 17.10 -2.28
C MET A 206 -0.10 17.28 -3.31
N VAL A 207 -0.80 18.43 -3.30
CA VAL A 207 -1.85 18.77 -4.29
C VAL A 207 -1.30 18.75 -5.70
N LYS A 208 -0.18 19.45 -5.94
CA LYS A 208 0.47 19.49 -7.27
C LYS A 208 0.81 18.08 -7.76
N LYS A 209 1.38 17.26 -6.88
CA LYS A 209 1.77 15.88 -7.23
C LYS A 209 0.55 15.00 -7.51
N ILE A 210 -0.50 15.09 -6.70
CA ILE A 210 -1.73 14.31 -6.89
C ILE A 210 -2.42 14.70 -8.19
N ASN A 211 -2.57 16.00 -8.50
CA ASN A 211 -3.20 16.48 -9.73
C ASN A 211 -2.50 16.00 -11.01
N GLN A 212 -1.21 15.61 -10.96
CA GLN A 212 -0.51 15.01 -12.09
C GLN A 212 -1.04 13.61 -12.46
N TYR A 213 -1.74 12.92 -11.53
CA TYR A 213 -2.22 11.55 -11.73
C TYR A 213 -3.74 11.45 -11.84
N LEU A 214 -4.49 12.50 -11.45
CA LEU A 214 -5.94 12.58 -11.59
C LEU A 214 -6.35 13.09 -12.99
#